data_76fdfe2adae4fed095547b329dbb9c31
#
_entry.id   76fdfe2adae4fed095547b329dbb9c31
#
_cell.length_a   1.000
_cell.length_b   1.000
_cell.length_c   1.000
_cell.angle_alpha   90.00
_cell.angle_beta   90.00
_cell.angle_gamma   90.00
#
_symmetry.space_group_name_H-M   'P 1'
#
loop_
_entity.id
_entity.type
_entity.pdbx_description
1 polymer ?
#
loop_
_entity_poly.entity_id
_entity_poly.type
_entity_poly.pdbx_seq_one_letter_code
_entity_poly.pdbx_strand_id
1 'polypeptide(L)'
;MNVIIDYKVGNLHNLKNALDFSSVENQLVSTADDVRKADRILLPGVGAFSPAMEQLKNSGMLDALQEKVQTGTPLLGICVGAQLLMDESEEDGTHAGLGWIPGKVMRFQHQLKIPQMGWNQVSQQKADPLFQEVADEMHFYFVHSYYLLPQNSEHVLGLSSYGYDFASVVRKDNLWGVQFHP
;
A
#
# COMPACT_ATOMS: atom_id res chain seq x y z
N MET A 1 -17.76 -3.01 -8.03
CA MET A 1 -16.79 -2.36 -8.95
C MET A 1 -15.46 -2.16 -8.23
N ASN A 2 -14.36 -2.67 -8.80
CA ASN A 2 -13.01 -2.42 -8.27
C ASN A 2 -12.48 -1.13 -8.90
N VAL A 3 -12.01 -0.19 -8.07
CA VAL A 3 -11.48 1.08 -8.58
C VAL A 3 -10.01 1.24 -8.25
N ILE A 4 -9.27 1.78 -9.20
CA ILE A 4 -7.87 2.19 -9.04
C ILE A 4 -7.86 3.71 -8.96
N ILE A 5 -7.32 4.26 -7.87
CA ILE A 5 -7.29 5.70 -7.65
C ILE A 5 -6.20 6.34 -8.50
N ASP A 6 -6.61 7.22 -9.42
CA ASP A 6 -5.71 8.07 -10.20
C ASP A 6 -5.61 9.46 -9.57
N TYR A 7 -4.62 9.64 -8.71
CA TYR A 7 -4.26 10.93 -8.12
C TYR A 7 -2.94 11.47 -8.67
N LYS A 8 -2.61 11.08 -9.91
CA LYS A 8 -1.40 11.45 -10.67
C LYS A 8 -0.11 10.86 -10.13
N VAL A 9 -0.20 9.87 -9.25
CA VAL A 9 0.93 9.13 -8.69
C VAL A 9 0.64 7.64 -8.79
N GLY A 10 1.58 6.86 -9.28
CA GLY A 10 1.44 5.40 -9.37
C GLY A 10 1.74 4.84 -10.75
N ASN A 11 2.12 3.57 -10.78
CA ASN A 11 2.23 2.81 -12.04
C ASN A 11 0.86 2.23 -12.42
N LEU A 12 -0.07 3.13 -12.77
CA LEU A 12 -1.48 2.79 -13.02
C LEU A 12 -1.63 1.79 -14.16
N HIS A 13 -0.78 1.92 -15.19
CA HIS A 13 -0.85 1.04 -16.36
C HIS A 13 -0.48 -0.40 -16.01
N ASN A 14 0.60 -0.61 -15.26
CA ASN A 14 1.00 -1.96 -14.85
C ASN A 14 -0.02 -2.59 -13.90
N LEU A 15 -0.54 -1.82 -12.93
CA LEU A 15 -1.59 -2.33 -12.04
C LEU A 15 -2.86 -2.70 -12.81
N LYS A 16 -3.30 -1.85 -13.74
CA LYS A 16 -4.44 -2.15 -14.58
C LYS A 16 -4.21 -3.41 -15.41
N ASN A 17 -3.04 -3.52 -16.06
CA ASN A 17 -2.68 -4.70 -16.85
C ASN A 17 -2.66 -5.98 -16.02
N ALA A 18 -2.15 -5.94 -14.77
CA ALA A 18 -2.15 -7.10 -13.88
C ALA A 18 -3.58 -7.55 -13.53
N LEU A 19 -4.48 -6.61 -13.26
CA LEU A 19 -5.90 -6.90 -13.00
C LEU A 19 -6.61 -7.44 -14.25
N ASP A 20 -6.39 -6.83 -15.41
CA ASP A 20 -6.98 -7.26 -16.68
C ASP A 20 -6.48 -8.68 -17.05
N PHE A 21 -5.19 -8.97 -16.84
CA PHE A 21 -4.62 -10.31 -17.05
C PHE A 21 -5.27 -11.34 -16.12
N SER A 22 -5.59 -10.95 -14.90
CA SER A 22 -6.30 -11.79 -13.93
C SER A 22 -7.81 -11.82 -14.14
N SER A 23 -8.32 -11.21 -15.22
CA SER A 23 -9.76 -11.10 -15.53
C SER A 23 -10.58 -10.42 -14.41
N VAL A 24 -9.95 -9.52 -13.66
CA VAL A 24 -10.59 -8.73 -12.62
C VAL A 24 -11.10 -7.43 -13.21
N GLU A 25 -12.42 -7.28 -13.26
CA GLU A 25 -13.04 -6.02 -13.71
C GLU A 25 -12.57 -4.85 -12.84
N ASN A 26 -12.06 -3.80 -13.47
CA ASN A 26 -11.49 -2.64 -12.79
C ASN A 26 -11.70 -1.35 -13.58
N GLN A 27 -11.67 -0.22 -12.88
CA GLN A 27 -11.79 1.11 -13.48
C GLN A 27 -10.80 2.08 -12.83
N LEU A 28 -10.09 2.87 -13.65
CA LEU A 28 -9.35 4.04 -13.20
C LEU A 28 -10.35 5.16 -12.88
N VAL A 29 -10.22 5.77 -11.70
CA VAL A 29 -11.10 6.86 -11.25
C VAL A 29 -10.30 8.03 -10.70
N SER A 30 -10.75 9.24 -11.02
CA SER A 30 -10.10 10.50 -10.61
C SER A 30 -11.08 11.49 -9.99
N THR A 31 -12.29 11.04 -9.62
CA THR A 31 -13.31 11.89 -9.01
C THR A 31 -13.83 11.29 -7.71
N ALA A 32 -14.22 12.14 -6.76
CA ALA A 32 -14.82 11.71 -5.49
C ALA A 32 -16.11 10.89 -5.70
N ASP A 33 -16.91 11.26 -6.69
CA ASP A 33 -18.18 10.57 -6.96
C ASP A 33 -17.98 9.13 -7.46
N ASP A 34 -16.93 8.88 -8.23
CA ASP A 34 -16.61 7.52 -8.66
C ASP A 34 -15.99 6.70 -7.52
N VAL A 35 -15.20 7.33 -6.63
CA VAL A 35 -14.74 6.68 -5.40
C VAL A 35 -15.92 6.22 -4.52
N ARG A 36 -16.94 7.03 -4.36
CA ARG A 36 -18.14 6.66 -3.57
C ARG A 36 -18.89 5.46 -4.11
N LYS A 37 -18.80 5.17 -5.42
CA LYS A 37 -19.43 4.00 -6.06
C LYS A 37 -18.60 2.71 -5.93
N ALA A 38 -17.38 2.77 -5.40
CA ALA A 38 -16.48 1.65 -5.32
C ALA A 38 -16.96 0.56 -4.35
N ASP A 39 -16.79 -0.71 -4.72
CA ASP A 39 -16.95 -1.87 -3.82
C ASP A 39 -15.59 -2.29 -3.24
N ARG A 40 -14.48 -2.04 -3.96
CA ARG A 40 -13.11 -2.24 -3.52
C ARG A 40 -12.23 -1.16 -4.11
N ILE A 41 -11.22 -0.73 -3.36
CA ILE A 41 -10.35 0.38 -3.71
C ILE A 41 -8.89 -0.10 -3.74
N LEU A 42 -8.19 0.21 -4.83
CA LEU A 42 -6.74 0.08 -4.92
C LEU A 42 -6.13 1.49 -4.91
N LEU A 43 -5.24 1.73 -3.96
CA LEU A 43 -4.50 2.98 -3.80
C LEU A 43 -3.02 2.72 -4.15
N PRO A 44 -2.63 2.85 -5.43
CA PRO A 44 -1.24 2.71 -5.83
C PRO A 44 -0.42 3.94 -5.40
N GLY A 45 0.89 3.80 -5.40
CA GLY A 45 1.79 4.92 -5.21
C GLY A 45 3.22 4.56 -5.63
N VAL A 46 3.93 5.51 -6.20
CA VAL A 46 5.36 5.42 -6.52
C VAL A 46 6.05 6.75 -6.19
N GLY A 47 7.39 6.72 -6.07
CA GLY A 47 8.17 7.92 -5.78
C GLY A 47 8.24 8.19 -4.28
N ALA A 48 8.23 9.46 -3.87
CA ALA A 48 8.40 9.86 -2.49
C ALA A 48 7.06 10.09 -1.76
N PHE A 49 7.06 9.86 -0.44
CA PHE A 49 5.88 9.94 0.42
C PHE A 49 5.19 11.31 0.41
N SER A 50 5.95 12.39 0.66
CA SER A 50 5.38 13.73 0.81
C SER A 50 4.71 14.24 -0.46
N PRO A 51 5.33 14.17 -1.66
CA PRO A 51 4.66 14.48 -2.92
C PRO A 51 3.42 13.64 -3.18
N ALA A 52 3.46 12.33 -2.88
CA ALA A 52 2.30 11.46 -3.07
C ALA A 52 1.14 11.86 -2.15
N MET A 53 1.42 12.17 -0.88
CA MET A 53 0.42 12.64 0.07
C MET A 53 -0.20 13.99 -0.36
N GLU A 54 0.62 14.90 -0.86
CA GLU A 54 0.17 16.19 -1.38
C GLU A 54 -0.76 16.00 -2.59
N GLN A 55 -0.38 15.18 -3.56
CA GLN A 55 -1.21 14.88 -4.72
C GLN A 55 -2.55 14.24 -4.31
N LEU A 56 -2.53 13.32 -3.35
CA LEU A 56 -3.76 12.71 -2.85
C LEU A 56 -4.68 13.75 -2.19
N LYS A 57 -4.14 14.66 -1.36
CA LYS A 57 -4.90 15.76 -0.75
C LYS A 57 -5.50 16.69 -1.81
N ASN A 58 -4.70 17.04 -2.83
CA ASN A 58 -5.11 17.97 -3.89
C ASN A 58 -6.06 17.33 -4.92
N SER A 59 -6.19 16.00 -4.92
CA SER A 59 -7.06 15.29 -5.87
C SER A 59 -8.56 15.52 -5.67
N GLY A 60 -8.95 16.00 -4.49
CA GLY A 60 -10.36 16.12 -4.09
C GLY A 60 -11.05 14.78 -3.76
N MET A 61 -10.31 13.65 -3.77
CA MET A 61 -10.88 12.32 -3.50
C MET A 61 -10.74 11.88 -2.02
N LEU A 62 -9.94 12.59 -1.21
CA LEU A 62 -9.58 12.15 0.13
C LEU A 62 -10.80 11.94 1.03
N ASP A 63 -11.77 12.86 1.04
CA ASP A 63 -12.99 12.74 1.85
C ASP A 63 -13.81 11.53 1.45
N ALA A 64 -13.96 11.28 0.14
CA ALA A 64 -14.68 10.11 -0.36
C ALA A 64 -13.96 8.79 -0.01
N LEU A 65 -12.63 8.76 -0.04
CA LEU A 65 -11.84 7.63 0.43
C LEU A 65 -12.06 7.38 1.91
N GLN A 66 -12.04 8.43 2.72
CA GLN A 66 -12.28 8.34 4.17
C GLN A 66 -13.70 7.83 4.48
N GLU A 67 -14.72 8.34 3.80
CA GLU A 67 -16.11 7.84 3.91
C GLU A 67 -16.18 6.34 3.60
N LYS A 68 -15.56 5.90 2.51
CA LYS A 68 -15.55 4.50 2.07
C LYS A 68 -14.82 3.59 3.06
N VAL A 69 -13.70 4.04 3.59
CA VAL A 69 -12.95 3.29 4.62
C VAL A 69 -13.79 3.15 5.90
N GLN A 70 -14.42 4.23 6.37
CA GLN A 70 -15.27 4.22 7.57
C GLN A 70 -16.51 3.33 7.42
N THR A 71 -17.04 3.17 6.21
CA THR A 71 -18.16 2.28 5.92
C THR A 71 -17.76 0.83 5.63
N GLY A 72 -16.45 0.49 5.79
CA GLY A 72 -15.96 -0.88 5.69
C GLY A 72 -15.62 -1.33 4.27
N THR A 73 -15.54 -0.40 3.29
CA THR A 73 -15.09 -0.75 1.93
C THR A 73 -13.63 -1.22 1.96
N PRO A 74 -13.31 -2.40 1.42
CA PRO A 74 -11.94 -2.88 1.35
C PRO A 74 -11.03 -1.95 0.54
N LEU A 75 -9.87 -1.62 1.11
CA LEU A 75 -8.85 -0.81 0.46
C LEU A 75 -7.49 -1.51 0.54
N LEU A 76 -6.82 -1.63 -0.61
CA LEU A 76 -5.45 -2.11 -0.72
C LEU A 76 -4.52 -0.98 -1.15
N GLY A 77 -3.62 -0.56 -0.25
CA GLY A 77 -2.50 0.31 -0.56
C GLY A 77 -1.33 -0.48 -1.15
N ILE A 78 -0.68 0.04 -2.19
CA ILE A 78 0.43 -0.62 -2.89
C ILE A 78 1.66 0.31 -2.87
N CYS A 79 2.77 -0.17 -2.33
CA CYS A 79 4.06 0.51 -2.19
C CYS A 79 3.89 1.85 -1.44
N VAL A 80 4.12 3.00 -2.06
CA VAL A 80 3.86 4.30 -1.44
C VAL A 80 2.39 4.44 -1.02
N GLY A 81 1.44 3.88 -1.78
CA GLY A 81 0.04 3.84 -1.38
C GLY A 81 -0.21 3.12 -0.04
N ALA A 82 0.55 2.06 0.26
CA ALA A 82 0.52 1.41 1.57
C ALA A 82 1.15 2.29 2.65
N GLN A 83 2.24 2.97 2.32
CA GLN A 83 2.92 3.89 3.24
C GLN A 83 2.01 5.07 3.64
N LEU A 84 1.22 5.60 2.70
CA LEU A 84 0.26 6.68 2.98
C LEU A 84 -0.77 6.31 4.05
N LEU A 85 -1.07 5.02 4.26
CA LEU A 85 -2.03 4.56 5.28
C LEU A 85 -1.53 4.76 6.71
N MET A 86 -0.20 4.90 6.92
CA MET A 86 0.44 5.03 8.23
C MET A 86 0.22 6.42 8.82
N ASP A 87 0.57 6.59 10.12
CA ASP A 87 0.47 7.90 10.79
C ASP A 87 1.44 8.92 10.21
N GLU A 88 2.67 8.50 9.96
CA GLU A 88 3.73 9.40 9.49
C GLU A 88 4.85 8.67 8.74
N SER A 89 5.63 9.45 7.99
CA SER A 89 6.87 9.00 7.34
C SER A 89 8.02 9.91 7.71
N GLU A 90 9.23 9.33 7.87
CA GLU A 90 10.48 10.06 8.06
C GLU A 90 11.21 10.41 6.76
N GLU A 91 10.60 10.13 5.59
CA GLU A 91 11.21 10.41 4.30
C GLU A 91 11.34 11.91 4.05
N ASP A 92 12.60 12.41 3.96
CA ASP A 92 12.93 13.82 3.76
C ASP A 92 12.33 14.77 4.82
N GLY A 93 12.22 14.29 6.07
CA GLY A 93 11.63 14.97 7.21
C GLY A 93 10.48 14.19 7.80
N THR A 94 9.70 14.80 8.69
CA THR A 94 8.51 14.13 9.26
C THR A 94 7.27 14.64 8.56
N HIS A 95 6.57 13.74 7.89
CA HIS A 95 5.36 14.04 7.13
C HIS A 95 4.19 13.19 7.61
N ALA A 96 3.07 13.83 7.91
CA ALA A 96 1.85 13.13 8.32
C ALA A 96 1.23 12.35 7.15
N GLY A 97 0.86 11.09 7.43
CA GLY A 97 0.08 10.23 6.54
C GLY A 97 -1.42 10.36 6.79
N LEU A 98 -2.15 9.31 6.41
CA LEU A 98 -3.60 9.24 6.59
C LEU A 98 -4.00 8.82 8.03
N GLY A 99 -3.08 8.19 8.79
CA GLY A 99 -3.34 7.75 10.15
C GLY A 99 -4.39 6.62 10.27
N TRP A 100 -4.60 5.88 9.19
CA TRP A 100 -5.59 4.80 9.19
C TRP A 100 -5.06 3.50 9.78
N ILE A 101 -3.77 3.24 9.64
CA ILE A 101 -3.05 2.15 10.30
C ILE A 101 -1.99 2.78 11.23
N PRO A 102 -2.10 2.63 12.55
CA PRO A 102 -1.14 3.20 13.49
C PRO A 102 0.28 2.68 13.27
N GLY A 103 1.23 3.59 13.17
CA GLY A 103 2.65 3.28 12.95
C GLY A 103 3.33 4.28 12.03
N LYS A 104 4.55 3.94 11.61
CA LYS A 104 5.44 4.85 10.88
C LYS A 104 5.99 4.20 9.62
N VAL A 105 6.48 5.04 8.74
CA VAL A 105 7.30 4.66 7.59
C VAL A 105 8.74 5.07 7.90
N MET A 106 9.64 4.07 7.99
CA MET A 106 11.01 4.23 8.46
C MET A 106 12.00 3.91 7.35
N ARG A 107 13.15 4.60 7.33
CA ARG A 107 14.24 4.27 6.42
C ARG A 107 15.00 3.04 6.88
N PHE A 108 15.43 2.18 5.95
CA PHE A 108 16.36 1.11 6.26
C PHE A 108 17.68 1.65 6.87
N GLN A 109 18.14 0.99 7.94
CA GLN A 109 19.36 1.33 8.68
C GLN A 109 20.25 0.09 8.83
N HIS A 110 20.90 -0.32 7.74
CA HIS A 110 21.82 -1.47 7.68
C HIS A 110 22.88 -1.25 6.61
N GLN A 111 23.83 -2.20 6.48
CA GLN A 111 24.97 -2.10 5.56
C GLN A 111 24.68 -2.56 4.12
N LEU A 112 23.49 -3.14 3.87
CA LEU A 112 23.10 -3.55 2.53
C LEU A 112 22.76 -2.32 1.67
N LYS A 113 22.81 -2.50 0.33
CA LYS A 113 22.48 -1.43 -0.62
C LYS A 113 21.04 -0.94 -0.42
N ILE A 114 20.85 0.37 -0.34
CA ILE A 114 19.54 1.03 -0.31
C ILE A 114 19.40 1.85 -1.59
N PRO A 115 18.28 1.71 -2.32
CA PRO A 115 17.07 0.94 -2.03
C PRO A 115 17.26 -0.58 -2.10
N GLN A 116 16.42 -1.33 -1.36
CA GLN A 116 16.15 -2.72 -1.70
C GLN A 116 15.52 -2.75 -3.09
N MET A 117 16.09 -3.52 -4.01
CA MET A 117 15.60 -3.64 -5.37
C MET A 117 15.74 -5.08 -5.84
N GLY A 118 14.63 -5.72 -6.17
CA GLY A 118 14.61 -7.10 -6.66
C GLY A 118 13.54 -7.97 -6.03
N TRP A 119 13.62 -9.25 -6.34
CA TRP A 119 12.69 -10.27 -5.83
C TRP A 119 13.06 -10.67 -4.41
N ASN A 120 12.09 -10.70 -3.53
CA ASN A 120 12.25 -11.14 -2.14
C ASN A 120 11.00 -11.88 -1.68
N GLN A 121 11.18 -12.77 -0.70
CA GLN A 121 10.11 -13.61 -0.17
C GLN A 121 9.25 -12.82 0.83
N VAL A 122 7.98 -13.23 0.91
CA VAL A 122 7.05 -12.79 1.94
C VAL A 122 6.64 -13.99 2.78
N SER A 123 7.03 -13.98 4.06
CA SER A 123 6.60 -14.97 5.04
C SER A 123 5.26 -14.54 5.66
N GLN A 124 4.23 -15.35 5.45
CA GLN A 124 2.88 -15.09 5.93
C GLN A 124 2.82 -15.34 7.45
N GLN A 125 2.41 -14.33 8.21
CA GLN A 125 2.35 -14.42 9.67
C GLN A 125 0.98 -14.88 10.17
N LYS A 126 -0.05 -14.74 9.35
CA LYS A 126 -1.44 -15.09 9.67
C LYS A 126 -2.18 -15.51 8.40
N ALA A 127 -3.17 -16.37 8.57
CA ALA A 127 -4.14 -16.64 7.51
C ALA A 127 -4.98 -15.38 7.24
N ASP A 128 -5.10 -15.01 5.97
CA ASP A 128 -5.83 -13.83 5.54
C ASP A 128 -6.40 -14.03 4.12
N PRO A 129 -7.60 -13.49 3.80
CA PRO A 129 -8.13 -13.56 2.44
C PRO A 129 -7.20 -13.01 1.36
N LEU A 130 -6.32 -12.04 1.69
CA LEU A 130 -5.33 -11.51 0.74
C LEU A 130 -4.36 -12.58 0.23
N PHE A 131 -4.08 -13.59 1.04
CA PHE A 131 -3.17 -14.68 0.71
C PHE A 131 -3.86 -15.93 0.15
N GLN A 132 -5.16 -15.86 -0.12
CA GLN A 132 -5.87 -16.98 -0.70
C GLN A 132 -5.21 -17.42 -2.02
N GLU A 133 -4.86 -18.70 -2.14
CA GLU A 133 -4.14 -19.29 -3.29
C GLU A 133 -2.70 -18.76 -3.49
N VAL A 134 -2.18 -17.99 -2.54
CA VAL A 134 -0.77 -17.56 -2.51
C VAL A 134 -0.01 -18.42 -1.51
N ALA A 135 0.97 -19.20 -2.00
CA ALA A 135 1.81 -20.02 -1.13
C ALA A 135 2.66 -19.12 -0.20
N ASP A 136 2.98 -19.67 0.99
CA ASP A 136 3.93 -18.99 1.87
C ASP A 136 5.31 -18.88 1.20
N GLU A 137 6.08 -17.88 1.59
CA GLU A 137 7.41 -17.61 1.04
C GLU A 137 7.47 -17.35 -0.48
N MET A 138 6.34 -16.98 -1.09
CA MET A 138 6.34 -16.54 -2.48
C MET A 138 7.17 -15.26 -2.67
N HIS A 139 7.81 -15.16 -3.83
CA HIS A 139 8.63 -14.01 -4.19
C HIS A 139 7.79 -12.92 -4.84
N PHE A 140 8.01 -11.69 -4.38
CA PHE A 140 7.42 -10.47 -4.93
C PHE A 140 8.53 -9.48 -5.27
N TYR A 141 8.25 -8.51 -6.14
CA TYR A 141 9.22 -7.51 -6.54
C TYR A 141 9.16 -6.29 -5.61
N PHE A 142 10.31 -5.95 -5.04
CA PHE A 142 10.50 -4.80 -4.15
C PHE A 142 11.39 -3.75 -4.80
N VAL A 143 11.06 -2.48 -4.58
CA VAL A 143 11.90 -1.33 -4.91
C VAL A 143 11.57 -0.19 -3.94
N HIS A 144 12.26 -0.14 -2.80
CA HIS A 144 11.98 0.85 -1.76
C HIS A 144 13.18 1.09 -0.82
N SER A 145 13.26 2.29 -0.27
CA SER A 145 14.23 2.70 0.74
C SER A 145 13.64 2.79 2.14
N TYR A 146 12.30 2.86 2.21
CA TYR A 146 11.52 3.00 3.43
C TYR A 146 10.55 1.83 3.55
N TYR A 147 10.23 1.42 4.77
CA TYR A 147 9.37 0.28 5.06
C TYR A 147 8.31 0.61 6.10
N LEU A 148 7.26 -0.20 6.14
CA LEU A 148 6.15 -0.07 7.07
C LEU A 148 6.56 -0.58 8.47
N LEU A 149 6.35 0.23 9.50
CA LEU A 149 6.57 -0.14 10.90
C LEU A 149 5.26 0.08 11.70
N PRO A 150 4.32 -0.89 11.66
CA PRO A 150 3.10 -0.80 12.46
C PRO A 150 3.40 -0.71 13.96
N GLN A 151 2.64 0.12 14.68
CA GLN A 151 2.76 0.24 16.13
C GLN A 151 2.34 -1.05 16.85
N ASN A 152 1.34 -1.76 16.30
CA ASN A 152 0.87 -3.03 16.83
C ASN A 152 1.29 -4.17 15.88
N SER A 153 1.98 -5.17 16.41
CA SER A 153 2.38 -6.37 15.67
C SER A 153 1.19 -7.18 15.13
N GLU A 154 0.01 -7.02 15.70
CA GLU A 154 -1.21 -7.65 15.21
C GLU A 154 -1.59 -7.14 13.80
N HIS A 155 -1.14 -5.96 13.39
CA HIS A 155 -1.34 -5.43 12.06
C HIS A 155 -0.37 -5.99 11.02
N VAL A 156 0.65 -6.77 11.42
CA VAL A 156 1.60 -7.40 10.49
C VAL A 156 0.99 -8.69 9.96
N LEU A 157 0.80 -8.77 8.65
CA LEU A 157 0.35 -9.98 7.96
C LEU A 157 1.49 -10.74 7.29
N GLY A 158 2.51 -10.02 6.81
CA GLY A 158 3.64 -10.62 6.13
C GLY A 158 4.94 -9.90 6.47
N LEU A 159 5.99 -10.69 6.62
CA LEU A 159 7.35 -10.22 6.85
C LEU A 159 8.23 -10.55 5.64
N SER A 160 9.18 -9.68 5.39
CA SER A 160 10.30 -9.93 4.47
C SER A 160 11.60 -9.59 5.18
N SER A 161 12.70 -10.21 4.76
CA SER A 161 14.01 -9.96 5.37
C SER A 161 14.93 -9.21 4.40
N TYR A 162 15.47 -8.07 4.86
CA TYR A 162 16.48 -7.31 4.14
C TYR A 162 17.42 -6.60 5.14
N GLY A 163 18.45 -7.31 5.57
CA GLY A 163 19.32 -6.89 6.67
C GLY A 163 18.70 -7.17 8.05
N TYR A 164 17.41 -7.03 8.16
CA TYR A 164 16.53 -7.45 9.28
C TYR A 164 15.11 -7.65 8.74
N ASP A 165 14.25 -8.26 9.55
CA ASP A 165 12.85 -8.47 9.18
C ASP A 165 12.07 -7.17 9.26
N PHE A 166 11.22 -6.93 8.26
CA PHE A 166 10.34 -5.77 8.19
C PHE A 166 8.93 -6.17 7.75
N ALA A 167 7.92 -5.38 8.12
CA ALA A 167 6.56 -5.61 7.66
C ALA A 167 6.45 -5.28 6.17
N SER A 168 6.21 -6.29 5.36
CA SER A 168 5.98 -6.16 3.91
C SER A 168 4.50 -6.23 3.54
N VAL A 169 3.67 -6.78 4.44
CA VAL A 169 2.21 -6.77 4.33
C VAL A 169 1.60 -6.40 5.68
N VAL A 170 0.70 -5.44 5.66
CA VAL A 170 -0.02 -4.96 6.85
C VAL A 170 -1.52 -5.02 6.65
N ARG A 171 -2.26 -5.16 7.76
CA ARG A 171 -3.72 -5.11 7.77
C ARG A 171 -4.26 -4.46 9.04
N LYS A 172 -5.30 -3.66 8.88
CA LYS A 172 -6.19 -3.25 9.97
C LYS A 172 -7.61 -3.16 9.44
N ASP A 173 -8.50 -3.94 10.01
CA ASP A 173 -9.92 -4.01 9.61
C ASP A 173 -10.09 -4.30 8.10
N ASN A 174 -10.64 -3.35 7.34
CA ASN A 174 -10.86 -3.38 5.90
C ASN A 174 -9.70 -2.74 5.09
N LEU A 175 -8.56 -2.48 5.73
CA LEU A 175 -7.39 -1.87 5.11
C LEU A 175 -6.26 -2.88 5.00
N TRP A 176 -5.68 -3.00 3.81
CA TRP A 176 -4.46 -3.77 3.54
C TRP A 176 -3.40 -2.86 2.94
N GLY A 177 -2.16 -3.14 3.22
CA GLY A 177 -1.02 -2.49 2.60
C GLY A 177 0.03 -3.51 2.22
N VAL A 178 0.56 -3.43 0.99
CA VAL A 178 1.69 -4.25 0.52
C VAL A 178 2.81 -3.34 0.07
N GLN A 179 4.06 -3.66 0.45
CA GLN A 179 5.23 -2.87 0.09
C GLN A 179 5.74 -3.18 -1.32
N PHE A 180 5.47 -4.38 -1.81
CA PHE A 180 5.89 -4.85 -3.14
C PHE A 180 4.92 -4.40 -4.25
N HIS A 181 5.35 -4.60 -5.49
CA HIS A 181 4.58 -4.27 -6.70
C HIS A 181 4.03 -5.53 -7.37
N PRO A 182 2.88 -5.41 -8.11
CA PRO A 182 2.37 -6.44 -8.99
C PRO A 182 3.22 -6.59 -10.24
#